data_7fe58c2f01de1a1d47c7bfbb38a86f7e
#
_entry.id   7fe58c2f01de1a1d47c7bfbb38a86f7e
#
_cell.length_a   1.000
_cell.length_b   1.000
_cell.length_c   1.000
_cell.angle_alpha   90.00
_cell.angle_beta   90.00
_cell.angle_gamma   90.00
#
_symmetry.space_group_name_H-M   'P 1'
#
loop_
_entity.id
_entity.type
_entity.pdbx_description
1 polymer ?
#
loop_
_entity_poly.entity_id
_entity_poly.type
_entity_poly.pdbx_seq_one_letter_code
_entity_poly.pdbx_strand_id
1 'polypeptide(L)'
;MTSLPRVTIWNEFRHEKEHAEVAKVYPDGIHEAIARPLRAEGLAVRTATLDQPEHGLTNEVLAQTDVLIWWGHMAHDEVQDDIVDRVQQRVLADGMGLIVLHSGHFSKIFKRLMGTSCNLIWREAGEKERIWVIEPGHPIASGLGQYFEIPQAEMYGERFDIPAPDTLVFASWFQGGEVFRSGCCFYRGAGKIFYFRPGHETYPIYYQAEVLRVITNAVYWAAPAGGPQVTFGHRPQPLET
;
A
#
# COMPACT_ATOMS: atom_id res chain seq x y z
N MET A 1 15.26 -1.86 22.51
CA MET A 1 13.86 -1.78 22.06
C MET A 1 13.91 -1.23 20.64
N THR A 2 13.41 -1.93 19.65
CA THR A 2 13.26 -1.38 18.30
C THR A 2 12.24 -0.25 18.36
N SER A 3 12.57 0.91 17.80
CA SER A 3 11.65 2.04 17.70
C SER A 3 10.43 1.65 16.85
N LEU A 4 9.26 2.21 17.16
CA LEU A 4 8.08 2.02 16.32
C LEU A 4 8.32 2.60 14.91
N PRO A 5 7.78 1.99 13.85
CA PRO A 5 7.92 2.48 12.49
C PRO A 5 7.35 3.90 12.31
N ARG A 6 8.06 4.73 11.53
CA ARG A 6 7.60 6.04 11.08
C ARG A 6 6.87 5.87 9.76
N VAL A 7 5.63 6.32 9.69
CA VAL A 7 4.74 6.08 8.55
C VAL A 7 4.44 7.39 7.84
N THR A 8 4.54 7.39 6.51
CA THR A 8 3.97 8.44 5.67
C THR A 8 2.81 7.86 4.88
N ILE A 9 1.63 8.50 4.92
CA ILE A 9 0.48 8.11 4.11
C ILE A 9 0.31 9.15 3.02
N TRP A 10 0.53 8.72 1.78
CA TRP A 10 0.33 9.55 0.61
C TRP A 10 -1.04 9.28 -0.03
N ASN A 11 -1.76 10.36 -0.34
CA ASN A 11 -3.04 10.35 -1.02
C ASN A 11 -3.03 11.37 -2.15
N GLU A 12 -3.47 11.01 -3.35
CA GLU A 12 -3.64 12.01 -4.42
C GLU A 12 -4.62 13.11 -4.05
N PHE A 13 -5.61 12.82 -3.21
CA PHE A 13 -6.56 13.77 -2.62
C PHE A 13 -7.31 14.59 -3.67
N ARG A 14 -7.73 13.97 -4.78
CA ARG A 14 -8.54 14.59 -5.83
C ARG A 14 -10.03 14.37 -5.60
N HIS A 15 -10.44 13.12 -5.47
CA HIS A 15 -11.85 12.76 -5.31
C HIS A 15 -12.52 13.50 -4.14
N GLU A 16 -11.86 13.56 -2.99
CA GLU A 16 -12.41 14.20 -1.79
C GLU A 16 -12.60 15.72 -1.97
N LYS A 17 -11.85 16.36 -2.87
CA LYS A 17 -11.97 17.78 -3.19
C LYS A 17 -13.00 18.06 -4.29
N GLU A 18 -13.17 17.16 -5.22
CA GLU A 18 -13.93 17.36 -6.46
C GLU A 18 -15.34 16.78 -6.38
N HIS A 19 -15.56 15.76 -5.51
CA HIS A 19 -16.81 15.01 -5.42
C HIS A 19 -17.42 15.07 -4.02
N ALA A 20 -18.57 15.73 -3.90
CA ALA A 20 -19.24 15.93 -2.62
C ALA A 20 -19.67 14.62 -1.92
N GLU A 21 -19.98 13.56 -2.68
CA GLU A 21 -20.28 12.23 -2.16
C GLU A 21 -19.06 11.60 -1.49
N VAL A 22 -17.87 11.78 -2.05
CA VAL A 22 -16.61 11.29 -1.48
C VAL A 22 -16.26 12.07 -0.21
N ALA A 23 -16.40 13.41 -0.25
CA ALA A 23 -16.20 14.25 0.92
C ALA A 23 -17.14 13.92 2.09
N LYS A 24 -18.33 13.37 1.83
CA LYS A 24 -19.23 12.89 2.89
C LYS A 24 -18.71 11.62 3.56
N VAL A 25 -18.09 10.71 2.78
CA VAL A 25 -17.51 9.46 3.30
C VAL A 25 -16.20 9.74 4.02
N TYR A 26 -15.33 10.53 3.40
CA TYR A 26 -13.98 10.85 3.91
C TYR A 26 -13.78 12.37 4.05
N PRO A 27 -14.42 13.02 5.03
CA PRO A 27 -14.42 14.48 5.15
C PRO A 27 -13.03 15.09 5.36
N ASP A 28 -12.12 14.36 5.97
CA ASP A 28 -10.72 14.77 6.17
C ASP A 28 -9.76 14.06 5.23
N GLY A 29 -10.28 13.31 4.25
CA GLY A 29 -9.54 12.52 3.28
C GLY A 29 -9.25 11.10 3.75
N ILE A 30 -9.07 10.21 2.75
CA ILE A 30 -8.73 8.79 2.97
C ILE A 30 -7.46 8.64 3.80
N HIS A 31 -6.46 9.50 3.56
CA HIS A 31 -5.20 9.48 4.31
C HIS A 31 -5.41 9.70 5.82
N GLU A 32 -6.33 10.57 6.21
CA GLU A 32 -6.63 10.80 7.63
C GLU A 32 -7.49 9.68 8.23
N ALA A 33 -8.38 9.06 7.45
CA ALA A 33 -9.13 7.89 7.89
C ALA A 33 -8.19 6.73 8.25
N ILE A 34 -7.10 6.55 7.51
CA ILE A 34 -6.06 5.55 7.78
C ILE A 34 -5.10 6.02 8.88
N ALA A 35 -4.73 7.31 8.91
CA ALA A 35 -3.75 7.83 9.86
C ALA A 35 -4.23 7.80 11.32
N ARG A 36 -5.50 8.11 11.57
CA ARG A 36 -6.06 8.19 12.92
C ARG A 36 -5.89 6.90 13.73
N PRO A 37 -6.29 5.71 13.23
CA PRO A 37 -6.09 4.46 13.98
C PRO A 37 -4.61 4.11 14.16
N LEU A 38 -3.74 4.39 13.16
CA LEU A 38 -2.31 4.15 13.30
C LEU A 38 -1.68 5.05 14.38
N ARG A 39 -2.07 6.32 14.46
CA ARG A 39 -1.65 7.24 15.54
C ARG A 39 -2.16 6.77 16.91
N ALA A 40 -3.38 6.21 16.98
CA ALA A 40 -3.93 5.68 18.22
C ALA A 40 -3.15 4.46 18.73
N GLU A 41 -2.54 3.67 17.85
CA GLU A 41 -1.59 2.59 18.17
C GLU A 41 -0.19 3.12 18.58
N GLY A 42 0.02 4.44 18.62
CA GLY A 42 1.28 5.07 19.03
C GLY A 42 2.30 5.26 17.90
N LEU A 43 1.96 4.96 16.65
CA LEU A 43 2.85 5.16 15.50
C LEU A 43 3.05 6.65 15.19
N ALA A 44 4.25 7.04 14.77
CA ALA A 44 4.54 8.36 14.23
C ALA A 44 4.05 8.43 12.78
N VAL A 45 2.89 9.07 12.55
CA VAL A 45 2.24 9.11 11.24
C VAL A 45 2.18 10.52 10.69
N ARG A 46 2.72 10.71 9.49
CA ARG A 46 2.60 11.90 8.65
C ARG A 46 1.67 11.61 7.48
N THR A 47 0.97 12.62 7.00
CA THR A 47 0.19 12.57 5.76
C THR A 47 0.81 13.49 4.71
N ALA A 48 0.70 13.12 3.43
CA ALA A 48 1.17 13.88 2.30
C ALA A 48 0.19 13.75 1.13
N THR A 49 0.11 14.77 0.28
CA THR A 49 -0.84 14.80 -0.85
C THR A 49 -0.19 15.32 -2.13
N LEU A 50 -0.82 15.00 -3.28
CA LEU A 50 -0.32 15.33 -4.60
C LEU A 50 -0.05 16.83 -4.81
N ASP A 51 -0.89 17.72 -4.24
CA ASP A 51 -0.79 19.17 -4.46
C ASP A 51 0.27 19.86 -3.60
N GLN A 52 0.87 19.15 -2.65
CA GLN A 52 1.97 19.71 -1.87
C GLN A 52 3.24 19.86 -2.72
N PRO A 53 4.13 20.80 -2.39
CA PRO A 53 5.44 20.86 -3.04
C PRO A 53 6.14 19.50 -3.01
N GLU A 54 6.69 19.06 -4.15
CA GLU A 54 7.26 17.73 -4.33
C GLU A 54 6.30 16.61 -3.87
N HIS A 55 4.99 16.81 -4.05
CA HIS A 55 3.93 15.91 -3.60
C HIS A 55 4.02 15.55 -2.11
N GLY A 56 4.64 16.40 -1.28
CA GLY A 56 4.90 16.14 0.13
C GLY A 56 5.91 15.04 0.39
N LEU A 57 6.63 14.56 -0.65
CA LEU A 57 7.60 13.46 -0.61
C LEU A 57 9.03 13.96 -0.88
N THR A 58 9.43 15.03 -0.16
CA THR A 58 10.80 15.55 -0.24
C THR A 58 11.81 14.51 0.25
N ASN A 59 13.09 14.71 -0.07
CA ASN A 59 14.15 13.84 0.41
C ASN A 59 14.17 13.72 1.95
N GLU A 60 13.91 14.82 2.66
CA GLU A 60 13.87 14.87 4.13
C GLU A 60 12.69 14.07 4.68
N VAL A 61 11.53 14.18 4.04
CA VAL A 61 10.34 13.39 4.41
C VAL A 61 10.61 11.91 4.21
N LEU A 62 11.12 11.54 3.04
CA LEU A 62 11.42 10.15 2.72
C LEU A 62 12.54 9.56 3.61
N ALA A 63 13.56 10.35 3.99
CA ALA A 63 14.59 9.91 4.93
C ALA A 63 14.04 9.61 6.34
N GLN A 64 12.91 10.22 6.69
CA GLN A 64 12.21 10.02 7.97
C GLN A 64 11.02 9.04 7.84
N THR A 65 10.89 8.34 6.72
CA THR A 65 9.82 7.37 6.45
C THR A 65 10.38 5.96 6.44
N ASP A 66 9.85 5.11 7.31
CA ASP A 66 10.15 3.68 7.34
C ASP A 66 9.18 2.88 6.47
N VAL A 67 7.91 3.32 6.43
CA VAL A 67 6.86 2.72 5.59
C VAL A 67 6.05 3.81 4.92
N LEU A 68 5.93 3.72 3.59
CA LEU A 68 5.07 4.58 2.79
C LEU A 68 3.78 3.82 2.42
N ILE A 69 2.63 4.39 2.77
CA ILE A 69 1.31 3.91 2.32
C ILE A 69 0.89 4.78 1.14
N TRP A 70 0.52 4.16 0.02
CA TRP A 70 0.18 4.83 -1.22
C TRP A 70 -1.28 4.58 -1.60
N TRP A 71 -2.04 5.65 -1.69
CA TRP A 71 -3.39 5.64 -2.26
C TRP A 71 -3.48 6.63 -3.42
N GLY A 72 -3.89 6.18 -4.60
CA GLY A 72 -4.11 7.00 -5.79
C GLY A 72 -5.12 6.32 -6.69
N HIS A 73 -5.90 7.09 -7.45
CA HIS A 73 -6.99 6.58 -8.26
C HIS A 73 -7.04 7.23 -9.66
N MET A 74 -7.24 8.54 -9.76
CA MET A 74 -7.49 9.22 -11.03
C MET A 74 -6.31 10.06 -11.54
N ALA A 75 -5.36 10.40 -10.67
CA ALA A 75 -4.27 11.34 -10.97
C ALA A 75 -2.89 10.67 -11.01
N HIS A 76 -2.82 9.39 -11.35
CA HIS A 76 -1.55 8.64 -11.41
C HIS A 76 -0.50 9.30 -12.31
N ASP A 77 -0.93 9.88 -13.44
CA ASP A 77 -0.03 10.48 -14.42
C ASP A 77 0.49 11.85 -13.98
N GLU A 78 -0.17 12.52 -13.02
CA GLU A 78 0.27 13.80 -12.47
C GLU A 78 1.44 13.66 -11.50
N VAL A 79 1.71 12.45 -10.98
CA VAL A 79 2.87 12.21 -10.12
C VAL A 79 4.15 12.38 -10.94
N GLN A 80 5.02 13.30 -10.49
CA GLN A 80 6.28 13.61 -11.15
C GLN A 80 7.24 12.41 -11.11
N ASP A 81 7.93 12.17 -12.22
CA ASP A 81 8.78 10.98 -12.36
C ASP A 81 10.00 11.00 -11.42
N ASP A 82 10.53 12.19 -11.11
CA ASP A 82 11.62 12.33 -10.15
C ASP A 82 11.20 11.96 -8.71
N ILE A 83 9.93 12.20 -8.34
CA ILE A 83 9.38 11.73 -7.06
C ILE A 83 9.23 10.20 -7.07
N VAL A 84 8.78 9.63 -8.18
CA VAL A 84 8.71 8.17 -8.34
C VAL A 84 10.11 7.56 -8.24
N ASP A 85 11.13 8.18 -8.86
CA ASP A 85 12.53 7.73 -8.79
C ASP A 85 13.05 7.72 -7.35
N ARG A 86 12.78 8.78 -6.57
CA ARG A 86 13.15 8.85 -5.14
C ARG A 86 12.49 7.74 -4.32
N VAL A 87 11.18 7.55 -4.48
CA VAL A 87 10.46 6.49 -3.77
C VAL A 87 11.01 5.12 -4.15
N GLN A 88 11.24 4.87 -5.44
CA GLN A 88 11.83 3.62 -5.92
C GLN A 88 13.21 3.39 -5.28
N GLN A 89 14.07 4.40 -5.27
CA GLN A 89 15.40 4.32 -4.66
C GLN A 89 15.31 3.96 -3.17
N ARG A 90 14.41 4.63 -2.42
CA ARG A 90 14.18 4.36 -1.00
C ARG A 90 13.72 2.93 -0.74
N VAL A 91 12.85 2.38 -1.60
CA VAL A 91 12.41 0.99 -1.49
C VAL A 91 13.56 0.04 -1.81
N LEU A 92 14.21 0.21 -2.97
CA LEU A 92 15.17 -0.77 -3.47
C LEU A 92 16.49 -0.79 -2.69
N ALA A 93 17.02 0.39 -2.32
CA ALA A 93 18.33 0.49 -1.71
C ALA A 93 18.29 0.58 -0.18
N ASP A 94 17.33 1.33 0.36
CA ASP A 94 17.30 1.65 1.80
C ASP A 94 16.28 0.80 2.58
N GLY A 95 15.51 -0.04 1.89
CA GLY A 95 14.58 -0.97 2.52
C GLY A 95 13.31 -0.34 3.06
N MET A 96 12.96 0.88 2.63
CA MET A 96 11.66 1.48 2.98
C MET A 96 10.53 0.56 2.52
N GLY A 97 9.59 0.25 3.43
CA GLY A 97 8.39 -0.50 3.08
C GLY A 97 7.44 0.30 2.22
N LEU A 98 6.71 -0.38 1.32
CA LEU A 98 5.67 0.23 0.51
C LEU A 98 4.38 -0.57 0.63
N ILE A 99 3.29 0.10 1.02
CA ILE A 99 1.95 -0.48 1.04
C ILE A 99 1.13 0.24 -0.02
N VAL A 100 0.64 -0.50 -1.00
CA VAL A 100 -0.14 0.04 -2.12
C VAL A 100 -1.58 -0.42 -1.97
N LEU A 101 -2.49 0.55 -1.90
CA LEU A 101 -3.89 0.31 -1.62
C LEU A 101 -4.75 0.45 -2.89
N HIS A 102 -5.69 -0.46 -3.07
CA HIS A 102 -6.78 -0.40 -4.05
C HIS A 102 -6.28 -0.04 -5.46
N SER A 103 -6.82 1.01 -6.06
CA SER A 103 -6.46 1.55 -7.39
C SER A 103 -5.01 2.02 -7.49
N GLY A 104 -4.29 2.13 -6.38
CA GLY A 104 -2.85 2.37 -6.36
C GLY A 104 -2.03 1.34 -7.16
N HIS A 105 -2.62 0.18 -7.54
CA HIS A 105 -2.00 -0.78 -8.45
C HIS A 105 -1.59 -0.13 -9.79
N PHE A 106 -2.30 0.90 -10.21
CA PHE A 106 -2.05 1.59 -11.48
C PHE A 106 -1.04 2.73 -11.36
N SER A 107 -0.55 3.03 -10.14
CA SER A 107 0.45 4.07 -9.91
C SER A 107 1.77 3.80 -10.63
N LYS A 108 2.47 4.86 -11.02
CA LYS A 108 3.79 4.77 -11.65
C LYS A 108 4.77 3.97 -10.79
N ILE A 109 4.77 4.21 -9.47
CA ILE A 109 5.70 3.51 -8.57
C ILE A 109 5.42 2.00 -8.50
N PHE A 110 4.17 1.57 -8.43
CA PHE A 110 3.86 0.15 -8.36
C PHE A 110 4.19 -0.56 -9.68
N LYS A 111 3.81 0.03 -10.82
CA LYS A 111 4.18 -0.48 -12.16
C LYS A 111 5.70 -0.66 -12.32
N ARG A 112 6.50 0.31 -11.89
CA ARG A 112 7.96 0.23 -11.95
C ARG A 112 8.52 -0.91 -11.09
N LEU A 113 8.00 -1.10 -9.89
CA LEU A 113 8.46 -2.14 -8.98
C LEU A 113 7.97 -3.54 -9.38
N MET A 114 6.84 -3.63 -10.05
CA MET A 114 6.33 -4.90 -10.58
C MET A 114 6.90 -5.26 -11.96
N GLY A 115 7.25 -4.27 -12.78
CA GLY A 115 7.76 -4.49 -14.15
C GLY A 115 6.69 -4.99 -15.13
N THR A 116 5.42 -4.76 -14.85
CA THR A 116 4.27 -5.19 -15.65
C THR A 116 3.26 -4.06 -15.81
N SER A 117 2.19 -4.27 -16.57
CA SER A 117 1.15 -3.26 -16.76
C SER A 117 0.33 -3.00 -15.50
N CYS A 118 0.29 -3.95 -14.59
CA CYS A 118 -0.58 -3.99 -13.42
C CYS A 118 -2.07 -3.84 -13.75
N ASN A 119 -2.47 -4.17 -14.99
CA ASN A 119 -3.86 -4.16 -15.42
C ASN A 119 -4.66 -5.30 -14.77
N LEU A 120 -5.95 -5.07 -14.66
CA LEU A 120 -6.93 -6.03 -14.16
C LEU A 120 -8.30 -5.77 -14.83
N ILE A 121 -9.29 -6.58 -14.54
CA ILE A 121 -10.69 -6.27 -14.86
C ILE A 121 -11.40 -5.73 -13.62
N TRP A 122 -12.34 -4.82 -13.81
CA TRP A 122 -13.07 -4.19 -12.72
C TRP A 122 -14.53 -3.92 -13.08
N ARG A 123 -15.37 -3.82 -12.05
CA ARG A 123 -16.79 -3.44 -12.16
C ARG A 123 -17.21 -2.70 -10.88
N GLU A 124 -17.74 -1.51 -11.02
CA GLU A 124 -18.34 -0.77 -9.92
C GLU A 124 -19.83 -1.06 -9.82
N ALA A 125 -20.21 -1.99 -8.95
CA ALA A 125 -21.59 -2.39 -8.74
C ALA A 125 -22.00 -2.46 -7.25
N GLY A 126 -21.11 -2.04 -6.34
CA GLY A 126 -21.38 -2.08 -4.90
C GLY A 126 -21.58 -3.50 -4.38
N GLU A 127 -20.82 -4.44 -4.90
CA GLU A 127 -20.94 -5.87 -4.58
C GLU A 127 -20.30 -6.20 -3.24
N LYS A 128 -20.82 -7.23 -2.59
CA LYS A 128 -20.16 -7.81 -1.44
C LYS A 128 -18.87 -8.50 -1.86
N GLU A 129 -17.80 -8.23 -1.10
CA GLU A 129 -16.51 -8.91 -1.19
C GLU A 129 -16.30 -9.77 0.06
N ARG A 130 -15.84 -11.00 -0.13
CA ARG A 130 -15.31 -11.85 0.95
C ARG A 130 -13.84 -12.06 0.73
N ILE A 131 -13.06 -11.69 1.75
CA ILE A 131 -11.60 -11.77 1.73
C ILE A 131 -11.17 -12.95 2.58
N TRP A 132 -10.65 -13.99 1.94
CA TRP A 132 -10.14 -15.19 2.58
C TRP A 132 -8.69 -15.01 3.00
N VAL A 133 -8.36 -15.47 4.21
CA VAL A 133 -6.99 -15.59 4.68
C VAL A 133 -6.40 -16.87 4.08
N ILE A 134 -5.47 -16.70 3.13
CA ILE A 134 -4.80 -17.81 2.43
C ILE A 134 -3.57 -18.29 3.20
N GLU A 135 -2.83 -17.33 3.80
CA GLU A 135 -1.63 -17.62 4.59
C GLU A 135 -1.85 -17.19 6.05
N PRO A 136 -2.47 -18.05 6.89
CA PRO A 136 -2.84 -17.68 8.26
C PRO A 136 -1.63 -17.51 9.18
N GLY A 137 -0.47 -18.08 8.86
CA GLY A 137 0.78 -17.90 9.58
C GLY A 137 1.50 -16.58 9.29
N HIS A 138 1.06 -15.82 8.29
CA HIS A 138 1.72 -14.57 7.93
C HIS A 138 1.41 -13.44 8.92
N PRO A 139 2.41 -12.62 9.33
CA PRO A 139 2.19 -11.53 10.29
C PRO A 139 1.06 -10.57 9.92
N ILE A 140 0.84 -10.31 8.64
CA ILE A 140 -0.25 -9.43 8.15
C ILE A 140 -1.64 -10.01 8.50
N ALA A 141 -1.78 -11.33 8.61
CA ALA A 141 -3.04 -12.00 8.96
C ALA A 141 -3.33 -12.04 10.46
N SER A 142 -2.41 -11.55 11.29
CA SER A 142 -2.54 -11.63 12.75
C SER A 142 -3.81 -10.95 13.27
N GLY A 143 -4.57 -11.69 14.12
CA GLY A 143 -5.79 -11.19 14.74
C GLY A 143 -7.03 -11.20 13.84
N LEU A 144 -6.94 -11.80 12.64
CA LEU A 144 -8.07 -12.00 11.74
C LEU A 144 -8.67 -13.41 11.90
N GLY A 145 -9.95 -13.56 11.53
CA GLY A 145 -10.60 -14.86 11.36
C GLY A 145 -10.20 -15.52 10.04
N GLN A 146 -10.86 -16.63 9.72
CA GLN A 146 -10.64 -17.36 8.47
C GLN A 146 -10.92 -16.48 7.23
N TYR A 147 -11.85 -15.57 7.34
CA TYR A 147 -12.20 -14.55 6.35
C TYR A 147 -12.86 -13.35 7.04
N PHE A 148 -12.98 -12.26 6.30
CA PHE A 148 -13.86 -11.13 6.63
C PHE A 148 -14.60 -10.65 5.38
N GLU A 149 -15.63 -9.83 5.56
CA GLU A 149 -16.47 -9.37 4.46
C GLU A 149 -16.54 -7.85 4.41
N ILE A 150 -16.54 -7.30 3.19
CA ILE A 150 -16.86 -5.92 2.90
C ILE A 150 -18.25 -5.89 2.25
N PRO A 151 -19.23 -5.18 2.85
CA PRO A 151 -20.61 -5.22 2.35
C PRO A 151 -20.78 -4.65 0.94
N GLN A 152 -20.01 -3.60 0.62
CA GLN A 152 -20.04 -2.92 -0.67
C GLN A 152 -18.62 -2.61 -1.11
N ALA A 153 -18.23 -3.08 -2.28
CA ALA A 153 -16.91 -2.89 -2.86
C ALA A 153 -17.02 -2.78 -4.39
N GLU A 154 -16.04 -2.14 -4.99
CA GLU A 154 -15.77 -2.28 -6.41
C GLU A 154 -15.13 -3.65 -6.66
N MET A 155 -15.64 -4.41 -7.63
CA MET A 155 -15.08 -5.70 -7.99
C MET A 155 -13.80 -5.52 -8.80
N TYR A 156 -12.74 -6.22 -8.35
CA TYR A 156 -11.56 -6.49 -9.15
C TYR A 156 -11.47 -7.99 -9.43
N GLY A 157 -11.10 -8.33 -10.67
CA GLY A 157 -11.05 -9.72 -11.10
C GLY A 157 -9.71 -10.10 -11.75
N GLU A 158 -9.38 -11.36 -11.67
CA GLU A 158 -8.26 -11.93 -12.42
C GLU A 158 -8.56 -11.89 -13.95
N ARG A 159 -7.53 -11.73 -14.81
CA ARG A 159 -6.14 -11.78 -14.48
C ARG A 159 -5.61 -10.42 -14.03
N PHE A 160 -5.00 -10.34 -12.86
CA PHE A 160 -4.19 -9.21 -12.43
C PHE A 160 -2.76 -9.37 -13.00
N ASP A 161 -2.34 -8.43 -13.84
CA ASP A 161 -1.04 -8.48 -14.54
C ASP A 161 0.10 -8.02 -13.63
N ILE A 162 0.41 -8.84 -12.66
CA ILE A 162 1.56 -8.69 -11.75
C ILE A 162 2.41 -9.96 -11.76
N PRO A 163 3.70 -9.89 -11.38
CA PRO A 163 4.49 -11.10 -11.12
C PRO A 163 3.82 -12.00 -10.07
N ALA A 164 4.19 -13.27 -10.04
CA ALA A 164 3.78 -14.12 -8.92
C ALA A 164 4.24 -13.46 -7.60
N PRO A 165 3.34 -13.26 -6.61
CA PRO A 165 3.76 -12.73 -5.33
C PRO A 165 4.66 -13.71 -4.60
N ASP A 166 5.61 -13.19 -3.81
CA ASP A 166 6.44 -14.00 -2.93
C ASP A 166 5.57 -14.70 -1.86
N THR A 167 4.48 -14.02 -1.44
CA THR A 167 3.44 -14.61 -0.59
C THR A 167 2.07 -14.03 -0.97
N LEU A 168 1.09 -14.91 -1.18
CA LEU A 168 -0.33 -14.54 -1.29
C LEU A 168 -0.97 -14.67 0.09
N VAL A 169 -1.24 -13.53 0.74
CA VAL A 169 -1.83 -13.52 2.09
C VAL A 169 -3.36 -13.58 2.03
N PHE A 170 -3.96 -12.86 1.08
CA PHE A 170 -5.40 -12.78 0.93
C PHE A 170 -5.85 -13.01 -0.51
N ALA A 171 -6.99 -13.71 -0.65
CA ALA A 171 -7.72 -13.82 -1.91
C ALA A 171 -9.17 -13.40 -1.70
N SER A 172 -9.72 -12.64 -2.63
CA SER A 172 -11.09 -12.18 -2.60
C SER A 172 -11.98 -13.01 -3.51
N TRP A 173 -13.22 -13.17 -3.07
CA TRP A 173 -14.35 -13.59 -3.87
C TRP A 173 -15.40 -12.48 -3.85
N PHE A 174 -15.92 -12.13 -5.01
CA PHE A 174 -16.98 -11.14 -5.18
C PHE A 174 -18.32 -11.81 -5.43
N GLN A 175 -19.39 -11.12 -5.08
CA GLN A 175 -20.76 -11.65 -5.20
C GLN A 175 -21.11 -12.05 -6.65
N GLY A 176 -20.50 -11.42 -7.65
CA GLY A 176 -20.63 -11.78 -9.06
C GLY A 176 -19.92 -13.09 -9.44
N GLY A 177 -19.09 -13.65 -8.57
CA GLY A 177 -18.38 -14.92 -8.77
C GLY A 177 -16.89 -14.76 -9.11
N GLU A 178 -16.42 -13.53 -9.35
CA GLU A 178 -15.03 -13.26 -9.67
C GLU A 178 -14.13 -13.49 -8.44
N VAL A 179 -12.89 -13.87 -8.72
CA VAL A 179 -11.82 -14.05 -7.72
C VAL A 179 -10.66 -13.11 -8.00
N PHE A 180 -9.93 -12.75 -6.95
CA PHE A 180 -8.82 -11.82 -7.08
C PHE A 180 -7.75 -12.05 -6.01
N ARG A 181 -6.46 -11.89 -6.38
CA ARG A 181 -5.33 -11.88 -5.44
C ARG A 181 -5.29 -10.54 -4.70
N SER A 182 -5.98 -10.43 -3.59
CA SER A 182 -6.25 -9.17 -2.90
C SER A 182 -5.24 -8.76 -1.85
N GLY A 183 -4.33 -9.65 -1.45
CA GLY A 183 -3.25 -9.34 -0.51
C GLY A 183 -1.95 -9.99 -0.93
N CYS A 184 -1.09 -9.25 -1.64
CA CYS A 184 0.13 -9.75 -2.27
C CYS A 184 1.38 -9.12 -1.66
N CYS A 185 2.32 -9.94 -1.20
CA CYS A 185 3.61 -9.52 -0.68
C CYS A 185 4.70 -9.73 -1.73
N PHE A 186 5.63 -8.77 -1.82
CA PHE A 186 6.79 -8.84 -2.72
C PHE A 186 8.03 -8.33 -2.00
N TYR A 187 9.18 -8.92 -2.33
CA TYR A 187 10.50 -8.40 -1.98
C TYR A 187 11.15 -7.77 -3.23
N ARG A 188 11.59 -6.51 -3.12
CA ARG A 188 12.27 -5.80 -4.21
C ARG A 188 13.47 -5.05 -3.66
N GLY A 189 14.68 -5.46 -4.08
CA GLY A 189 15.91 -4.97 -3.47
C GLY A 189 15.93 -5.27 -1.96
N ALA A 190 16.13 -4.25 -1.15
CA ALA A 190 16.06 -4.34 0.32
C ALA A 190 14.64 -4.15 0.87
N GLY A 191 13.69 -3.69 0.05
CA GLY A 191 12.33 -3.31 0.48
C GLY A 191 11.31 -4.43 0.41
N LYS A 192 10.27 -4.26 1.20
CA LYS A 192 9.06 -5.10 1.23
C LYS A 192 7.88 -4.30 0.71
N ILE A 193 7.10 -4.92 -0.17
CA ILE A 193 5.93 -4.30 -0.79
C ILE A 193 4.71 -5.14 -0.47
N PHE A 194 3.64 -4.50 -0.02
CA PHE A 194 2.35 -5.13 0.15
C PHE A 194 1.30 -4.43 -0.68
N TYR A 195 0.69 -5.15 -1.61
CA TYR A 195 -0.51 -4.70 -2.30
C TYR A 195 -1.73 -5.21 -1.58
N PHE A 196 -2.70 -4.31 -1.31
CA PHE A 196 -3.95 -4.66 -0.65
C PHE A 196 -5.13 -4.05 -1.42
N ARG A 197 -5.96 -4.93 -1.98
CA ARG A 197 -7.06 -4.53 -2.85
C ARG A 197 -8.16 -3.71 -2.17
N PRO A 198 -8.63 -4.03 -0.93
CA PRO A 198 -9.72 -3.31 -0.30
C PRO A 198 -9.50 -1.80 -0.26
N GLY A 199 -10.54 -1.09 -0.69
CA GLY A 199 -10.55 0.35 -0.77
C GLY A 199 -11.63 0.83 -1.74
N HIS A 200 -12.05 2.05 -1.59
CA HIS A 200 -12.84 2.83 -2.55
C HIS A 200 -13.06 4.24 -2.00
N GLU A 201 -13.23 5.23 -2.86
CA GLU A 201 -13.47 6.61 -2.44
C GLU A 201 -14.92 6.83 -2.00
N THR A 202 -15.90 6.09 -2.53
CA THR A 202 -17.33 6.26 -2.21
C THR A 202 -17.86 5.28 -1.18
N TYR A 203 -17.08 4.26 -0.77
CA TYR A 203 -17.46 3.30 0.27
C TYR A 203 -16.60 3.47 1.52
N PRO A 204 -17.17 3.34 2.74
CA PRO A 204 -16.48 3.62 4.01
C PRO A 204 -15.52 2.47 4.43
N ILE A 205 -14.77 1.90 3.48
CA ILE A 205 -13.95 0.69 3.66
C ILE A 205 -12.81 0.95 4.66
N TYR A 206 -12.21 2.15 4.65
CA TYR A 206 -11.12 2.50 5.58
C TYR A 206 -11.59 2.89 6.98
N TYR A 207 -12.85 2.62 7.32
CA TYR A 207 -13.36 2.64 8.70
C TYR A 207 -13.65 1.23 9.23
N GLN A 208 -13.46 0.19 8.42
CA GLN A 208 -13.72 -1.20 8.80
C GLN A 208 -12.56 -1.75 9.61
N ALA A 209 -12.86 -2.37 10.75
CA ALA A 209 -11.85 -2.78 11.73
C ALA A 209 -10.85 -3.80 11.16
N GLU A 210 -11.32 -4.78 10.38
CA GLU A 210 -10.46 -5.80 9.76
C GLU A 210 -9.53 -5.20 8.70
N VAL A 211 -10.02 -4.25 7.89
CA VAL A 211 -9.22 -3.54 6.88
C VAL A 211 -8.11 -2.75 7.56
N LEU A 212 -8.44 -2.00 8.61
CA LEU A 212 -7.47 -1.23 9.39
C LEU A 212 -6.48 -2.14 10.12
N ARG A 213 -6.93 -3.29 10.62
CA ARG A 213 -6.06 -4.31 11.22
C ARG A 213 -5.03 -4.82 10.21
N VAL A 214 -5.45 -5.15 8.99
CA VAL A 214 -4.54 -5.56 7.92
C VAL A 214 -3.51 -4.47 7.61
N ILE A 215 -3.95 -3.21 7.47
CA ILE A 215 -3.04 -2.09 7.19
C ILE A 215 -2.04 -1.91 8.34
N THR A 216 -2.49 -1.95 9.58
CA THR A 216 -1.60 -1.84 10.76
C THR A 216 -0.57 -2.97 10.79
N ASN A 217 -1.00 -4.21 10.59
CA ASN A 217 -0.11 -5.37 10.55
C ASN A 217 0.90 -5.25 9.39
N ALA A 218 0.44 -4.76 8.23
CA ALA A 218 1.30 -4.54 7.07
C ALA A 218 2.38 -3.49 7.33
N VAL A 219 2.08 -2.43 8.10
CA VAL A 219 3.08 -1.43 8.53
C VAL A 219 4.20 -2.09 9.32
N TYR A 220 3.86 -2.91 10.31
CA TYR A 220 4.89 -3.62 11.10
C TYR A 220 5.67 -4.63 10.26
N TRP A 221 5.01 -5.36 9.37
CA TRP A 221 5.67 -6.32 8.50
C TRP A 221 6.60 -5.65 7.49
N ALA A 222 6.16 -4.55 6.87
CA ALA A 222 6.91 -3.86 5.82
C ALA A 222 8.09 -3.05 6.34
N ALA A 223 8.09 -2.68 7.62
CA ALA A 223 9.16 -1.87 8.21
C ALA A 223 10.55 -2.50 7.97
N PRO A 224 11.60 -1.67 7.78
CA PRO A 224 12.97 -2.12 7.60
C PRO A 224 13.43 -3.01 8.75
N ALA A 225 14.09 -4.13 8.44
CA ALA A 225 14.58 -5.06 9.45
C ALA A 225 15.94 -4.66 10.05
N GLY A 226 16.55 -3.56 9.58
CA GLY A 226 17.84 -3.07 10.07
C GLY A 226 19.04 -3.94 9.70
N GLY A 227 18.94 -4.68 8.60
CA GLY A 227 20.04 -5.47 8.04
C GLY A 227 21.14 -4.61 7.42
N PRO A 228 22.24 -5.22 6.94
CA PRO A 228 23.31 -4.51 6.28
C PRO A 228 22.80 -3.83 5.00
N GLN A 229 23.43 -2.68 4.66
CA GLN A 229 23.12 -2.00 3.41
C GLN A 229 23.48 -2.89 2.20
N VAL A 230 22.59 -2.89 1.23
CA VAL A 230 22.84 -3.57 -0.06
C VAL A 230 23.85 -2.73 -0.84
N THR A 231 24.99 -3.35 -1.20
CA THR A 231 26.02 -2.71 -2.01
C THR A 231 26.22 -3.47 -3.31
N PHE A 232 26.30 -2.72 -4.41
CA PHE A 232 26.55 -3.27 -5.74
C PHE A 232 27.85 -2.67 -6.32
N GLY A 233 28.40 -3.33 -7.34
CA GLY A 233 29.53 -2.85 -8.10
C GLY A 233 30.87 -3.46 -7.71
N HIS A 234 31.95 -2.85 -8.20
CA HIS A 234 33.29 -3.35 -8.01
C HIS A 234 33.73 -3.20 -6.54
N ARG A 235 34.22 -4.31 -5.96
CA ARG A 235 34.82 -4.32 -4.62
C ARG A 235 36.33 -4.54 -4.76
N PRO A 236 37.11 -3.48 -4.74
CA PRO A 236 38.56 -3.59 -5.00
C PRO A 236 39.36 -4.20 -3.83
N GLN A 237 38.81 -4.19 -2.64
CA GLN A 237 39.45 -4.78 -1.47
C GLN A 237 38.79 -6.07 -1.06
N PRO A 238 39.58 -7.16 -0.80
CA PRO A 238 39.03 -8.39 -0.24
C PRO A 238 38.54 -8.15 1.20
N LEU A 239 37.60 -9.00 1.65
CA LEU A 239 37.12 -8.95 3.02
C LEU A 239 38.14 -9.44 4.03
N GLU A 240 38.98 -10.39 3.60
CA GLU A 240 40.03 -11.00 4.41
C GLU A 240 41.39 -10.83 3.72
N THR A 241 42.43 -10.58 4.47
CA THR A 241 43.84 -10.47 4.00
C THR A 241 44.64 -11.70 4.41
#